data_5a3bd4f6b5f95772a1ad12fdef2f892c
#
_entry.id   5a3bd4f6b5f95772a1ad12fdef2f892c
#
_cell.length_a   1.000
_cell.length_b   1.000
_cell.length_c   1.000
_cell.angle_alpha   90.00
_cell.angle_beta   90.00
_cell.angle_gamma   90.00
#
_symmetry.space_group_name_H-M   'P 1'
#
loop_
_entity.id
_entity.type
_entity.pdbx_description
1 polymer ?
#
loop_
_entity_poly.entity_id
_entity_poly.type
_entity_poly.pdbx_seq_one_letter_code
_entity_poly.pdbx_strand_id
1 'polypeptide(L)'
;QMFAALAVKLWGMQMVSSDYYEKQANSNQTRTVTTPAVRGRILDRNGVALVQNRPSLAVVAYRDLAEDEVLVRHLANVLGMPYVAVLRNIQDNTEGAQSLHTIATDVRRSTVPYIKEHAGEFPGVKIAERTERQYPYGETACHILGYTGTITSEQLEAQNKKTLSLIHI
;
A
#
# COMPACT_ATOMS: atom_id res chain seq x y z
N GLN A 1 -36.08 -39.86 -12.66
CA GLN A 1 -35.22 -39.95 -11.44
C GLN A 1 -34.03 -38.99 -11.49
N MET A 2 -33.42 -38.71 -12.65
CA MET A 2 -32.30 -37.75 -12.77
C MET A 2 -32.67 -36.30 -12.36
N PHE A 3 -33.89 -35.83 -12.71
CA PHE A 3 -34.33 -34.48 -12.32
C PHE A 3 -34.49 -34.31 -10.82
N ALA A 4 -34.94 -35.36 -10.11
CA ALA A 4 -35.09 -35.34 -8.66
C ALA A 4 -33.73 -35.20 -7.96
N ALA A 5 -32.72 -35.91 -8.44
CA ALA A 5 -31.35 -35.83 -7.92
C ALA A 5 -30.71 -34.45 -8.12
N LEU A 6 -30.95 -33.83 -9.29
CA LEU A 6 -30.51 -32.46 -9.58
C LEU A 6 -31.22 -31.43 -8.70
N ALA A 7 -32.54 -31.57 -8.48
CA ALA A 7 -33.32 -30.67 -7.62
C ALA A 7 -32.82 -30.72 -6.17
N VAL A 8 -32.59 -31.92 -5.62
CA VAL A 8 -32.05 -32.10 -4.27
C VAL A 8 -30.63 -31.49 -4.13
N LYS A 9 -29.78 -31.66 -5.15
CA LYS A 9 -28.43 -31.06 -5.15
C LYS A 9 -28.46 -29.54 -5.20
N LEU A 10 -29.33 -28.95 -6.03
CA LEU A 10 -29.53 -27.49 -6.11
C LEU A 10 -30.10 -26.95 -4.79
N TRP A 11 -31.09 -27.62 -4.21
CA TRP A 11 -31.64 -27.24 -2.93
C TRP A 11 -30.59 -27.27 -1.82
N GLY A 12 -29.77 -28.31 -1.75
CA GLY A 12 -28.67 -28.43 -0.81
C GLY A 12 -27.64 -27.31 -0.96
N MET A 13 -27.27 -26.96 -2.19
CA MET A 13 -26.34 -25.83 -2.44
C MET A 13 -26.95 -24.47 -2.06
N GLN A 14 -28.24 -24.25 -2.28
CA GLN A 14 -28.89 -22.97 -2.02
C GLN A 14 -29.20 -22.76 -0.53
N MET A 15 -29.58 -23.83 0.19
CA MET A 15 -30.02 -23.71 1.59
C MET A 15 -28.93 -24.04 2.61
N VAL A 16 -28.11 -25.05 2.35
CA VAL A 16 -27.10 -25.51 3.33
C VAL A 16 -25.77 -24.80 3.17
N SER A 17 -25.40 -24.41 1.94
CA SER A 17 -24.09 -23.78 1.65
C SER A 17 -24.19 -22.27 1.41
N SER A 18 -25.38 -21.68 1.53
CA SER A 18 -25.60 -20.24 1.30
C SER A 18 -24.68 -19.38 2.15
N ASP A 19 -24.59 -19.65 3.45
CA ASP A 19 -23.76 -18.89 4.39
C ASP A 19 -22.25 -18.99 4.08
N TYR A 20 -21.80 -20.12 3.53
CA TYR A 20 -20.43 -20.32 3.14
C TYR A 20 -20.08 -19.49 1.90
N TYR A 21 -20.95 -19.53 0.88
CA TYR A 21 -20.74 -18.77 -0.37
C TYR A 21 -20.92 -17.27 -0.15
N GLU A 22 -21.84 -16.85 0.72
CA GLU A 22 -22.01 -15.45 1.10
C GLU A 22 -20.77 -14.90 1.83
N LYS A 23 -20.21 -15.64 2.77
CA LYS A 23 -18.94 -15.26 3.43
C LYS A 23 -17.78 -15.18 2.44
N GLN A 24 -17.70 -16.08 1.49
CA GLN A 24 -16.65 -16.09 0.48
C GLN A 24 -16.83 -14.94 -0.52
N ALA A 25 -18.05 -14.64 -0.94
CA ALA A 25 -18.36 -13.48 -1.80
C ALA A 25 -18.03 -12.16 -1.08
N ASN A 26 -18.40 -12.03 0.19
CA ASN A 26 -18.10 -10.85 0.99
C ASN A 26 -16.58 -10.69 1.25
N SER A 27 -15.86 -11.78 1.46
CA SER A 27 -14.40 -11.72 1.62
C SER A 27 -13.68 -11.30 0.32
N ASN A 28 -14.22 -11.67 -0.83
CA ASN A 28 -13.69 -11.26 -2.13
C ASN A 28 -14.01 -9.80 -2.50
N GLN A 29 -15.07 -9.22 -1.92
CA GLN A 29 -15.45 -7.82 -2.14
C GLN A 29 -14.74 -6.85 -1.17
N THR A 30 -14.32 -7.32 0.00
CA THR A 30 -13.72 -6.47 1.02
C THR A 30 -12.20 -6.47 0.86
N ARG A 31 -11.65 -5.40 0.30
CA ARG A 31 -10.20 -5.17 0.30
C ARG A 31 -9.84 -4.36 1.53
N THR A 32 -9.00 -4.92 2.39
CA THR A 32 -8.46 -4.20 3.53
C THR A 32 -7.40 -3.21 3.05
N VAL A 33 -7.70 -1.93 3.12
CA VAL A 33 -6.73 -0.86 2.82
C VAL A 33 -6.07 -0.46 4.13
N THR A 34 -4.80 -0.79 4.29
CA THR A 34 -4.00 -0.35 5.43
C THR A 34 -3.50 1.06 5.21
N THR A 35 -4.02 2.00 5.99
CA THR A 35 -3.53 3.39 5.97
C THR A 35 -2.54 3.56 7.11
N PRO A 36 -1.25 3.86 6.83
CA PRO A 36 -0.27 4.08 7.88
C PRO A 36 -0.61 5.33 8.70
N ALA A 37 -0.49 5.22 10.03
CA ALA A 37 -0.74 6.33 10.93
C ALA A 37 0.29 7.44 10.74
N VAL A 38 -0.17 8.69 10.83
CA VAL A 38 0.71 9.86 10.78
C VAL A 38 1.49 9.97 12.10
N ARG A 39 2.80 10.09 12.01
CA ARG A 39 3.67 10.23 13.19
C ARG A 39 3.59 11.63 13.80
N GLY A 40 3.83 11.73 15.12
CA GLY A 40 3.92 13.00 15.81
C GLY A 40 5.12 13.85 15.35
N ARG A 41 5.05 15.15 15.58
CA ARG A 41 6.17 16.08 15.39
C ARG A 41 7.12 15.98 16.58
N ILE A 42 8.42 16.21 16.35
CA ILE A 42 9.42 16.33 17.42
C ILE A 42 9.81 17.80 17.50
N LEU A 43 9.63 18.38 18.65
CA LEU A 43 9.91 19.80 18.91
C LEU A 43 11.09 19.92 19.88
N ASP A 44 11.82 21.04 19.79
CA ASP A 44 12.78 21.42 20.81
C ASP A 44 12.07 22.03 22.04
N ARG A 45 12.82 22.41 23.07
CA ARG A 45 12.29 23.08 24.27
C ARG A 45 11.63 24.44 23.99
N ASN A 46 11.92 25.08 22.86
CA ASN A 46 11.36 26.37 22.43
C ASN A 46 10.15 26.20 21.51
N GLY A 47 9.74 24.95 21.24
CA GLY A 47 8.63 24.65 20.32
C GLY A 47 9.00 24.63 18.83
N VAL A 48 10.28 24.73 18.50
CA VAL A 48 10.76 24.67 17.11
C VAL A 48 10.74 23.23 16.63
N ALA A 49 10.18 22.98 15.45
CA ALA A 49 10.05 21.62 14.91
C ALA A 49 11.38 21.11 14.39
N LEU A 50 11.97 20.14 15.09
CA LEU A 50 13.15 19.41 14.65
C LEU A 50 12.80 18.34 13.62
N VAL A 51 11.62 17.73 13.75
CA VAL A 51 11.08 16.76 12.80
C VAL A 51 9.60 17.03 12.63
N GLN A 52 9.18 17.14 11.37
CA GLN A 52 7.79 17.38 11.01
C GLN A 52 7.36 16.45 9.87
N ASN A 53 6.06 16.44 9.61
CA ASN A 53 5.48 15.68 8.52
C ASN A 53 5.11 16.63 7.39
N ARG A 54 5.42 16.22 6.17
CA ARG A 54 5.05 16.91 4.94
C ARG A 54 4.06 16.04 4.15
N PRO A 55 2.93 16.58 3.70
CA PRO A 55 2.06 15.85 2.78
C PRO A 55 2.82 15.59 1.47
N SER A 56 2.74 14.40 0.98
CA SER A 56 3.40 13.91 -0.22
C SER A 56 2.41 13.10 -1.04
N LEU A 57 2.63 13.04 -2.35
CA LEU A 57 1.84 12.24 -3.27
C LEU A 57 2.65 11.03 -3.67
N ALA A 58 2.05 9.86 -3.54
CA ALA A 58 2.64 8.60 -3.92
C ALA A 58 1.85 7.96 -5.06
N VAL A 59 2.56 7.31 -5.96
CA VAL A 59 1.96 6.44 -6.98
C VAL A 59 1.91 5.04 -6.42
N VAL A 60 0.72 4.47 -6.40
CA VAL A 60 0.45 3.12 -5.91
C VAL A 60 -0.22 2.30 -7.01
N ALA A 61 0.08 1.02 -7.07
CA ALA A 61 -0.58 0.10 -7.99
C ALA A 61 -0.76 -1.29 -7.39
N TYR A 62 -1.60 -2.08 -8.05
CA TYR A 62 -1.74 -3.48 -7.73
C TYR A 62 -0.61 -4.30 -8.32
N ARG A 63 -0.33 -5.45 -7.71
CA ARG A 63 0.72 -6.37 -8.16
C ARG A 63 0.53 -6.88 -9.59
N ASP A 64 -0.71 -7.03 -10.02
CA ASP A 64 -1.07 -7.50 -11.36
C ASP A 64 -0.45 -6.63 -12.46
N LEU A 65 -0.12 -5.36 -12.15
CA LEU A 65 0.57 -4.45 -13.05
C LEU A 65 1.96 -4.96 -13.48
N ALA A 66 2.61 -5.79 -12.64
CA ALA A 66 3.93 -6.34 -12.94
C ALA A 66 3.95 -7.27 -14.17
N GLU A 67 2.79 -7.80 -14.58
CA GLU A 67 2.66 -8.69 -15.74
C GLU A 67 2.70 -7.91 -17.06
N ASP A 68 2.37 -6.62 -17.06
CA ASP A 68 2.41 -5.75 -18.24
C ASP A 68 3.73 -4.98 -18.31
N GLU A 69 4.72 -5.57 -18.98
CA GLU A 69 6.05 -4.96 -19.12
C GLU A 69 6.02 -3.60 -19.83
N VAL A 70 5.13 -3.43 -20.81
CA VAL A 70 5.04 -2.18 -21.58
C VAL A 70 4.55 -1.06 -20.69
N LEU A 71 3.53 -1.33 -19.88
CA LEU A 71 2.95 -0.37 -18.95
C LEU A 71 3.92 -0.01 -17.83
N VAL A 72 4.61 -1.00 -17.25
CA VAL A 72 5.65 -0.76 -16.23
C VAL A 72 6.79 0.09 -16.78
N ARG A 73 7.20 -0.15 -18.03
CA ARG A 73 8.25 0.64 -18.70
C ARG A 73 7.79 2.07 -18.98
N HIS A 74 6.55 2.26 -19.41
CA HIS A 74 5.97 3.59 -19.60
C HIS A 74 5.87 4.34 -18.27
N LEU A 75 5.38 3.68 -17.23
CA LEU A 75 5.30 4.25 -15.89
C LEU A 75 6.69 4.64 -15.33
N ALA A 76 7.70 3.81 -15.56
CA ALA A 76 9.09 4.08 -15.17
C ALA A 76 9.61 5.37 -15.84
N ASN A 77 9.33 5.57 -17.13
CA ASN A 77 9.72 6.79 -17.86
C ASN A 77 9.01 8.03 -17.30
N VAL A 78 7.72 7.95 -17.03
CA VAL A 78 6.93 9.06 -16.47
C VAL A 78 7.39 9.43 -15.05
N LEU A 79 7.73 8.44 -14.24
CA LEU A 79 8.26 8.63 -12.89
C LEU A 79 9.74 9.07 -12.88
N GLY A 80 10.46 8.88 -13.98
CA GLY A 80 11.90 9.09 -14.06
C GLY A 80 12.72 8.09 -13.24
N MET A 81 12.20 6.88 -13.06
CA MET A 81 12.83 5.81 -12.29
C MET A 81 13.31 4.68 -13.20
N PRO A 82 14.38 3.95 -12.81
CA PRO A 82 14.79 2.74 -13.54
C PRO A 82 13.66 1.68 -13.53
N TYR A 83 13.44 1.04 -14.67
CA TYR A 83 12.44 -0.04 -14.82
C TYR A 83 12.55 -1.12 -13.73
N VAL A 84 13.78 -1.56 -13.44
CA VAL A 84 14.03 -2.60 -12.41
C VAL A 84 13.58 -2.14 -11.02
N ALA A 85 13.73 -0.86 -10.69
CA ALA A 85 13.30 -0.31 -9.41
C ALA A 85 11.76 -0.30 -9.30
N VAL A 86 11.08 0.12 -10.36
CA VAL A 86 9.61 0.10 -10.40
C VAL A 86 9.09 -1.33 -10.28
N LEU A 87 9.64 -2.27 -11.04
CA LEU A 87 9.25 -3.67 -11.00
C LEU A 87 9.45 -4.28 -9.60
N ARG A 88 10.61 -4.00 -8.96
CA ARG A 88 10.90 -4.46 -7.60
C ARG A 88 9.88 -3.92 -6.59
N ASN A 89 9.54 -2.63 -6.68
CA ASN A 89 8.58 -2.01 -5.76
C ASN A 89 7.15 -2.57 -5.93
N ILE A 90 6.77 -2.95 -7.15
CA ILE A 90 5.47 -3.61 -7.41
C ILE A 90 5.47 -5.05 -6.86
N GLN A 91 6.61 -5.74 -6.94
CA GLN A 91 6.75 -7.14 -6.50
C GLN A 91 7.06 -7.28 -5.01
N ASP A 92 7.33 -6.18 -4.29
CA ASP A 92 7.64 -6.21 -2.87
C ASP A 92 6.46 -6.79 -2.07
N ASN A 93 6.73 -7.85 -1.31
CA ASN A 93 5.72 -8.58 -0.55
C ASN A 93 5.40 -7.97 0.83
N THR A 94 6.02 -6.85 1.18
CA THR A 94 5.91 -6.23 2.51
C THR A 94 4.47 -5.81 2.84
N GLU A 95 3.69 -5.40 1.83
CA GLU A 95 2.32 -4.90 2.01
C GLU A 95 1.23 -5.96 1.73
N GLY A 96 1.61 -7.18 1.35
CA GLY A 96 0.69 -8.28 1.02
C GLY A 96 0.27 -8.31 -0.46
N ALA A 97 0.03 -9.50 -1.00
CA ALA A 97 -0.15 -9.74 -2.44
C ALA A 97 -1.37 -9.04 -3.08
N GLN A 98 -2.40 -8.72 -2.29
CA GLN A 98 -3.64 -8.08 -2.76
C GLN A 98 -3.73 -6.59 -2.39
N SER A 99 -2.70 -6.04 -1.75
CA SER A 99 -2.64 -4.63 -1.34
C SER A 99 -2.18 -3.74 -2.48
N LEU A 100 -2.38 -2.44 -2.32
CA LEU A 100 -1.79 -1.43 -3.18
C LEU A 100 -0.33 -1.23 -2.79
N HIS A 101 0.58 -1.55 -3.70
CA HIS A 101 2.01 -1.38 -3.49
C HIS A 101 2.45 0.05 -3.83
N THR A 102 3.29 0.62 -3.00
CA THR A 102 3.82 1.97 -3.22
C THR A 102 4.99 1.89 -4.21
N ILE A 103 4.77 2.37 -5.44
CA ILE A 103 5.78 2.36 -6.51
C ILE A 103 6.79 3.49 -6.31
N ALA A 104 6.27 4.69 -6.08
CA ALA A 104 7.08 5.89 -5.89
C ALA A 104 6.44 6.79 -4.83
N THR A 105 7.27 7.29 -3.92
CA THR A 105 6.90 8.33 -2.95
C THR A 105 7.42 9.68 -3.42
N ASP A 106 6.82 10.75 -2.90
CA ASP A 106 7.21 12.13 -3.19
C ASP A 106 7.27 12.47 -4.69
N VAL A 107 6.25 12.03 -5.41
CA VAL A 107 6.15 12.23 -6.86
C VAL A 107 5.98 13.72 -7.17
N ARG A 108 6.63 14.18 -8.22
CA ARG A 108 6.53 15.57 -8.68
C ARG A 108 5.08 15.96 -8.93
N ARG A 109 4.69 17.16 -8.50
CA ARG A 109 3.32 17.66 -8.68
C ARG A 109 2.87 17.69 -10.15
N SER A 110 3.80 17.83 -11.10
CA SER A 110 3.50 17.79 -12.54
C SER A 110 3.17 16.39 -13.06
N THR A 111 3.70 15.34 -12.45
CA THR A 111 3.45 13.94 -12.85
C THR A 111 2.04 13.49 -12.49
N VAL A 112 1.47 14.04 -11.41
CA VAL A 112 0.14 13.65 -10.92
C VAL A 112 -0.98 14.00 -11.91
N PRO A 113 -1.10 15.22 -12.45
CA PRO A 113 -2.08 15.52 -13.50
C PRO A 113 -1.90 14.63 -14.73
N TYR A 114 -0.67 14.41 -15.14
CA TYR A 114 -0.36 13.57 -16.30
C TYR A 114 -0.94 12.15 -16.14
N ILE A 115 -0.68 11.49 -15.02
CA ILE A 115 -1.23 10.14 -14.75
C ILE A 115 -2.77 10.17 -14.67
N LYS A 116 -3.37 11.22 -14.11
CA LYS A 116 -4.82 11.35 -14.02
C LYS A 116 -5.48 11.59 -15.39
N GLU A 117 -4.89 12.40 -16.22
CA GLU A 117 -5.38 12.66 -17.58
C GLU A 117 -5.26 11.42 -18.48
N HIS A 118 -4.20 10.66 -18.31
CA HIS A 118 -3.92 9.45 -19.07
C HIS A 118 -4.32 8.17 -18.30
N ALA A 119 -5.35 8.23 -17.44
CA ALA A 119 -5.80 7.09 -16.64
C ALA A 119 -6.14 5.85 -17.47
N GLY A 120 -6.54 6.03 -18.72
CA GLY A 120 -6.77 4.93 -19.66
C GLY A 120 -5.50 4.17 -20.07
N GLU A 121 -4.34 4.84 -20.05
CA GLU A 121 -3.03 4.25 -20.36
C GLU A 121 -2.39 3.57 -19.14
N PHE A 122 -2.87 3.91 -17.93
CA PHE A 122 -2.35 3.40 -16.65
C PHE A 122 -3.43 2.66 -15.84
N PRO A 123 -4.04 1.59 -16.37
CA PRO A 123 -5.03 0.83 -15.65
C PRO A 123 -4.42 0.25 -14.37
N GLY A 124 -5.11 0.39 -13.24
CA GLY A 124 -4.64 -0.12 -11.95
C GLY A 124 -3.66 0.77 -11.20
N VAL A 125 -3.18 1.86 -11.79
CA VAL A 125 -2.35 2.87 -11.12
C VAL A 125 -3.24 3.89 -10.42
N LYS A 126 -2.92 4.22 -9.17
CA LYS A 126 -3.64 5.22 -8.36
C LYS A 126 -2.68 6.19 -7.71
N ILE A 127 -3.18 7.38 -7.41
CA ILE A 127 -2.46 8.38 -6.62
C ILE A 127 -3.00 8.32 -5.18
N ALA A 128 -2.10 8.14 -4.24
CA ALA A 128 -2.44 8.15 -2.82
C ALA A 128 -1.71 9.28 -2.11
N GLU A 129 -2.39 9.92 -1.17
CA GLU A 129 -1.74 10.86 -0.27
C GLU A 129 -0.98 10.08 0.79
N ARG A 130 0.27 10.44 0.98
CA ARG A 130 1.18 9.88 1.98
C ARG A 130 1.80 11.01 2.77
N THR A 131 2.34 10.66 3.90
CA THR A 131 3.04 11.62 4.76
C THR A 131 4.52 11.28 4.76
N GLU A 132 5.33 12.22 4.31
CA GLU A 132 6.78 12.10 4.30
C GLU A 132 7.38 12.80 5.52
N ARG A 133 8.40 12.17 6.11
CA ARG A 133 9.11 12.72 7.25
C ARG A 133 10.12 13.77 6.78
N GLN A 134 10.02 14.99 7.30
CA GLN A 134 10.91 16.08 6.95
C GLN A 134 11.77 16.49 8.14
N TYR A 135 13.05 16.66 7.89
CA TYR A 135 14.06 17.12 8.84
C TYR A 135 14.56 18.50 8.41
N PRO A 136 13.94 19.60 8.91
CA PRO A 136 14.26 20.96 8.44
C PRO A 136 15.72 21.36 8.65
N TYR A 137 16.37 20.79 9.67
CA TYR A 137 17.75 21.06 10.01
C TYR A 137 18.74 19.97 9.54
N GLY A 138 18.33 19.15 8.56
CA GLY A 138 19.17 18.11 7.97
C GLY A 138 19.69 17.11 8.98
N GLU A 139 21.01 16.95 9.04
CA GLU A 139 21.67 15.94 9.90
C GLU A 139 21.78 16.37 11.39
N THR A 140 21.29 17.56 11.75
CA THR A 140 21.39 18.08 13.12
C THR A 140 20.64 17.14 14.08
N ALA A 141 21.35 16.71 15.12
CA ALA A 141 20.84 15.81 16.15
C ALA A 141 20.40 14.41 15.65
N CYS A 142 20.91 13.94 14.52
CA CYS A 142 20.55 12.64 13.93
C CYS A 142 20.76 11.47 14.90
N HIS A 143 21.79 11.51 15.73
CA HIS A 143 22.08 10.50 16.76
C HIS A 143 21.10 10.51 17.95
N ILE A 144 20.36 11.59 18.16
CA ILE A 144 19.31 11.69 19.17
C ILE A 144 17.94 11.35 18.57
N LEU A 145 17.69 11.84 17.34
CA LEU A 145 16.43 11.66 16.62
C LEU A 145 16.25 10.23 16.10
N GLY A 146 17.36 9.52 15.90
CA GLY A 146 17.34 8.16 15.37
C GLY A 146 16.80 8.08 13.95
N TYR A 147 16.47 6.87 13.54
CA TYR A 147 15.83 6.58 12.25
C TYR A 147 14.54 5.79 12.46
N THR A 148 13.70 5.79 11.45
CA THR A 148 12.43 5.07 11.48
C THR A 148 12.45 3.95 10.45
N GLY A 149 11.99 2.76 10.86
CA GLY A 149 11.89 1.59 10.00
C GLY A 149 10.53 0.92 10.13
N THR A 150 10.26 -0.02 9.26
CA THR A 150 9.12 -0.94 9.37
C THR A 150 9.44 -2.03 10.37
N ILE A 151 8.43 -2.46 11.12
CA ILE A 151 8.55 -3.60 12.04
C ILE A 151 8.83 -4.88 11.24
N THR A 152 9.78 -5.69 11.70
CA THR A 152 10.01 -7.01 11.10
C THR A 152 8.96 -8.01 11.57
N SER A 153 8.72 -9.07 10.77
CA SER A 153 7.77 -10.14 11.12
C SER A 153 8.08 -10.79 12.48
N GLU A 154 9.36 -10.99 12.78
CA GLU A 154 9.81 -11.56 14.06
C GLU A 154 9.46 -10.66 15.26
N GLN A 155 9.61 -9.35 15.10
CA GLN A 155 9.26 -8.38 16.13
C GLN A 155 7.75 -8.28 16.33
N LEU A 156 6.96 -8.45 15.26
CA LEU A 156 5.51 -8.45 15.32
C LEU A 156 4.99 -9.67 16.09
N GLU A 157 5.58 -10.85 15.88
CA GLU A 157 5.26 -12.07 16.60
C GLU A 157 5.64 -12.00 18.07
N ALA A 158 6.80 -11.44 18.38
CA ALA A 158 7.29 -11.29 19.75
C ALA A 158 6.42 -10.36 20.61
N GLN A 159 5.75 -9.38 19.99
CA GLN A 159 4.87 -8.44 20.69
C GLN A 159 3.40 -8.87 20.75
N ASN A 160 3.10 -10.12 20.48
CA ASN A 160 1.75 -10.69 20.65
C ASN A 160 0.63 -9.86 19.99
N LYS A 161 0.75 -9.65 18.67
CA LYS A 161 -0.29 -9.08 17.78
C LYS A 161 -0.86 -7.70 18.13
N LYS A 162 -0.18 -6.86 18.88
CA LYS A 162 -0.52 -5.45 18.89
C LYS A 162 -0.09 -4.85 17.55
N THR A 163 -1.04 -4.30 16.83
CA THR A 163 -0.87 -3.68 15.51
C THR A 163 0.03 -2.44 15.59
N LEU A 164 1.33 -2.65 15.74
CA LEU A 164 2.33 -1.60 15.63
C LEU A 164 2.88 -1.64 14.20
N SER A 165 2.42 -0.75 13.34
CA SER A 165 2.89 -0.64 11.96
C SER A 165 4.31 -0.06 11.86
N LEU A 166 4.79 0.62 12.91
CA LEU A 166 6.07 1.34 12.92
C LEU A 166 6.67 1.36 14.32
N ILE A 167 7.93 0.95 14.45
CA ILE A 167 8.69 1.06 15.70
C ILE A 167 9.54 2.34 15.67
N HIS A 168 9.53 3.07 16.77
CA HIS A 168 10.57 4.03 17.13
C HIS A 168 11.73 3.26 17.76
N ILE A 169 12.87 3.35 17.14
CA ILE A 169 14.15 2.98 17.76
C ILE A 169 14.85 4.28 18.15
#